data_083f493c9b92e7055d1a5cf39e3ca94b
#
_entry.id   083f493c9b92e7055d1a5cf39e3ca94b
#
_cell.length_a   1.000
_cell.length_b   1.000
_cell.length_c   1.000
_cell.angle_alpha   90.00
_cell.angle_beta   90.00
_cell.angle_gamma   90.00
#
_symmetry.space_group_name_H-M   'P 1'
#
loop_
_entity.id
_entity.type
_entity.pdbx_description
1 polymer ?
#
loop_
_entity_poly.entity_id
_entity_poly.type
_entity_poly.pdbx_seq_one_letter_code
_entity_poly.pdbx_strand_id
1 'polypeptide(L)'
;MKIPRRIAQTLINSLKGGVVPRVGLQYVTVGRTQEIDALLRDVEIITDGGASFRFIVGKYGSGKSFLLQTIRNYVMAKNFVVLDADLSPERRLQGNRGQGLATYKELVRNMSTKTKPEGGALSLILDRWISNVQQEVMNGAQLSMTDPSLTKLVEKKISSVIYSLNEMVHGFDFARLLTLYYQAHVSGDDETKAKVLKWFRGEYNTKTEARKELGVNIVITDDDWYEYLKIFAAFLKQAGYAGMVVLIDELVNIYKIPNAITRQYNYEKILTMYNDAMQGKAQHIGFILCGTPQCMEDPRRGVYSYEALRSRLAEGHFSGEYKDLLSPVIKLLPLTNEEMLILIEKLADIHAGLYEYKQIVTQQDMVDFIEIEFSRIGADTHITPREVIRDFIEVLDIIYQNPGMKVRTLLGSDSFTYAQNAVNAEATDDQFAEFDL
;
A
#
# COMPACT_ATOMS: atom_id res chain seq x y z
N MET A 1 -18.59 -11.90 -18.19
CA MET A 1 -17.12 -12.04 -18.25
C MET A 1 -16.73 -13.31 -17.46
N LYS A 2 -15.99 -14.29 -18.04
CA LYS A 2 -15.64 -15.51 -17.30
C LYS A 2 -14.48 -15.19 -16.33
N ILE A 3 -14.78 -15.21 -15.03
CA ILE A 3 -13.77 -15.07 -13.96
C ILE A 3 -13.19 -16.46 -13.67
N PRO A 4 -11.87 -16.65 -13.61
CA PRO A 4 -11.29 -17.93 -13.21
C PRO A 4 -11.80 -18.35 -11.82
N ARG A 5 -12.24 -19.60 -11.67
CA ARG A 5 -12.87 -20.12 -10.44
C ARG A 5 -12.04 -19.84 -9.17
N ARG A 6 -10.71 -20.02 -9.25
CA ARG A 6 -9.81 -19.72 -8.13
C ARG A 6 -9.87 -18.23 -7.71
N ILE A 7 -9.94 -17.31 -8.69
CA ILE A 7 -10.04 -15.88 -8.40
C ILE A 7 -11.38 -15.54 -7.78
N ALA A 8 -12.49 -16.05 -8.34
CA ALA A 8 -13.84 -15.87 -7.80
C ALA A 8 -13.94 -16.38 -6.36
N GLN A 9 -13.41 -17.58 -6.08
CA GLN A 9 -13.39 -18.17 -4.73
C GLN A 9 -12.60 -17.29 -3.74
N THR A 10 -11.39 -16.86 -4.12
CA THR A 10 -10.57 -15.99 -3.27
C THR A 10 -11.28 -14.67 -3.01
N LEU A 11 -11.90 -14.09 -4.04
CA LEU A 11 -12.61 -12.83 -3.94
C LEU A 11 -13.79 -12.91 -2.97
N ILE A 12 -14.70 -13.87 -3.16
CA ILE A 12 -15.88 -14.06 -2.29
C ILE A 12 -15.45 -14.35 -0.85
N ASN A 13 -14.49 -15.25 -0.64
CA ASN A 13 -14.04 -15.60 0.72
C ASN A 13 -13.40 -14.41 1.45
N SER A 14 -12.55 -13.65 0.75
CA SER A 14 -11.90 -12.47 1.35
C SER A 14 -12.92 -11.39 1.71
N LEU A 15 -13.85 -11.08 0.80
CA LEU A 15 -14.88 -10.08 1.00
C LEU A 15 -15.86 -10.48 2.11
N LYS A 16 -16.27 -11.75 2.17
CA LYS A 16 -17.08 -12.30 3.27
C LYS A 16 -16.37 -12.19 4.61
N GLY A 17 -15.05 -12.42 4.64
CA GLY A 17 -14.21 -12.23 5.83
C GLY A 17 -13.93 -10.77 6.17
N GLY A 18 -14.43 -9.78 5.41
CA GLY A 18 -14.17 -8.36 5.62
C GLY A 18 -12.72 -7.95 5.29
N VAL A 19 -11.99 -8.77 4.54
CA VAL A 19 -10.59 -8.54 4.14
C VAL A 19 -10.53 -8.14 2.67
N VAL A 20 -9.65 -7.21 2.34
CA VAL A 20 -9.45 -6.80 0.93
C VAL A 20 -8.65 -7.89 0.19
N PRO A 21 -9.21 -8.47 -0.89
CA PRO A 21 -8.49 -9.47 -1.68
C PRO A 21 -7.31 -8.85 -2.43
N ARG A 22 -6.22 -9.60 -2.59
CA ARG A 22 -5.07 -9.14 -3.38
C ARG A 22 -5.25 -9.31 -4.90
N VAL A 23 -6.17 -10.18 -5.31
CA VAL A 23 -6.47 -10.50 -6.71
C VAL A 23 -7.94 -10.34 -7.01
N GLY A 24 -8.28 -10.05 -8.26
CA GLY A 24 -9.68 -9.99 -8.73
C GLY A 24 -10.40 -8.68 -8.44
N LEU A 25 -9.73 -7.67 -7.89
CA LEU A 25 -10.34 -6.36 -7.54
C LEU A 25 -11.03 -5.70 -8.74
N GLN A 26 -10.48 -5.85 -9.95
CA GLN A 26 -11.04 -5.29 -11.17
C GLN A 26 -12.47 -5.77 -11.46
N TYR A 27 -12.88 -6.90 -10.92
CA TYR A 27 -14.23 -7.44 -11.11
C TYR A 27 -15.28 -6.79 -10.21
N VAL A 28 -14.85 -6.21 -9.08
CA VAL A 28 -15.74 -5.60 -8.07
C VAL A 28 -15.47 -4.10 -7.84
N THR A 29 -14.55 -3.49 -8.60
CA THR A 29 -14.32 -2.05 -8.52
C THR A 29 -15.53 -1.29 -9.06
N VAL A 30 -16.06 -0.36 -8.25
CA VAL A 30 -17.18 0.51 -8.56
C VAL A 30 -16.93 1.89 -7.96
N GLY A 31 -17.31 2.95 -8.68
CA GLY A 31 -17.40 4.32 -8.14
C GLY A 31 -16.07 5.01 -7.81
N ARG A 32 -14.93 4.47 -8.25
CA ARG A 32 -13.58 5.01 -7.91
C ARG A 32 -12.75 5.42 -9.12
N THR A 33 -13.37 5.55 -10.28
CA THR A 33 -12.66 5.85 -11.53
C THR A 33 -11.87 7.15 -11.44
N GLN A 34 -12.47 8.21 -10.91
CA GLN A 34 -11.82 9.53 -10.82
C GLN A 34 -10.61 9.53 -9.88
N GLU A 35 -10.73 8.87 -8.71
CA GLU A 35 -9.63 8.72 -7.76
C GLU A 35 -8.50 7.87 -8.33
N ILE A 36 -8.84 6.78 -9.01
CA ILE A 36 -7.86 5.92 -9.70
C ILE A 36 -7.14 6.72 -10.79
N ASP A 37 -7.86 7.45 -11.65
CA ASP A 37 -7.28 8.26 -12.72
C ASP A 37 -6.37 9.37 -12.18
N ALA A 38 -6.72 9.99 -11.05
CA ALA A 38 -5.88 10.98 -10.39
C ALA A 38 -4.56 10.36 -9.90
N LEU A 39 -4.62 9.20 -9.25
CA LEU A 39 -3.43 8.50 -8.78
C LEU A 39 -2.59 7.93 -9.93
N LEU A 40 -3.21 7.55 -11.04
CA LEU A 40 -2.49 7.10 -12.23
C LEU A 40 -1.78 8.24 -12.97
N ARG A 41 -2.27 9.49 -12.89
CA ARG A 41 -1.54 10.68 -13.36
C ARG A 41 -0.28 10.92 -12.54
N ASP A 42 -0.34 10.71 -11.23
CA ASP A 42 0.85 10.81 -10.37
C ASP A 42 1.92 9.77 -10.78
N VAL A 43 1.49 8.59 -11.23
CA VAL A 43 2.40 7.54 -11.74
C VAL A 43 3.17 8.01 -12.99
N GLU A 44 2.57 8.84 -13.83
CA GLU A 44 3.25 9.45 -14.99
C GLU A 44 4.33 10.43 -14.52
N ILE A 45 4.04 11.28 -13.54
CA ILE A 45 5.01 12.20 -12.93
C ILE A 45 6.22 11.42 -12.38
N ILE A 46 5.98 10.30 -11.68
CA ILE A 46 7.04 9.46 -11.12
C ILE A 46 7.88 8.82 -12.23
N THR A 47 7.25 8.37 -13.31
CA THR A 47 7.95 7.77 -14.46
C THR A 47 8.92 8.76 -15.10
N ASP A 48 8.54 10.04 -15.17
CA ASP A 48 9.32 11.13 -15.75
C ASP A 48 10.42 11.68 -14.81
N GLY A 49 10.59 11.05 -13.65
CA GLY A 49 11.65 11.40 -12.70
C GLY A 49 11.21 12.25 -11.51
N GLY A 50 9.95 12.63 -11.48
CA GLY A 50 9.35 13.35 -10.35
C GLY A 50 9.02 12.47 -9.16
N ALA A 51 8.34 13.07 -8.19
CA ALA A 51 7.76 12.38 -7.04
C ALA A 51 6.32 12.83 -6.80
N SER A 52 5.55 12.00 -6.12
CA SER A 52 4.19 12.36 -5.67
C SER A 52 4.00 12.05 -4.20
N PHE A 53 3.09 12.79 -3.56
CA PHE A 53 2.70 12.55 -2.18
C PHE A 53 1.20 12.78 -2.02
N ARG A 54 0.46 11.73 -1.63
CA ARG A 54 -0.99 11.77 -1.47
C ARG A 54 -1.45 11.23 -0.13
N PHE A 55 -2.50 11.82 0.39
CA PHE A 55 -3.31 11.25 1.46
C PHE A 55 -4.63 10.77 0.90
N ILE A 56 -5.04 9.56 1.26
CA ILE A 56 -6.39 9.03 1.02
C ILE A 56 -7.12 9.01 2.35
N VAL A 57 -8.16 9.83 2.48
CA VAL A 57 -8.90 10.04 3.72
C VAL A 57 -10.33 9.55 3.57
N GLY A 58 -10.76 8.69 4.48
CA GLY A 58 -12.14 8.18 4.47
C GLY A 58 -12.48 7.43 5.76
N LYS A 59 -13.75 7.33 6.08
CA LYS A 59 -14.23 6.58 7.25
C LYS A 59 -13.79 5.11 7.21
N TYR A 60 -13.85 4.40 8.32
CA TYR A 60 -13.66 2.95 8.32
C TYR A 60 -14.65 2.29 7.34
N GLY A 61 -14.21 1.26 6.63
CA GLY A 61 -15.03 0.57 5.63
C GLY A 61 -15.29 1.33 4.32
N SER A 62 -14.84 2.59 4.17
CA SER A 62 -15.08 3.40 2.95
C SER A 62 -14.32 2.91 1.70
N GLY A 63 -13.49 1.89 1.82
CA GLY A 63 -12.75 1.33 0.70
C GLY A 63 -11.34 1.90 0.51
N LYS A 64 -10.72 2.55 1.50
CA LYS A 64 -9.32 3.03 1.43
C LYS A 64 -8.35 1.92 1.05
N SER A 65 -8.31 0.85 1.84
CA SER A 65 -7.41 -0.29 1.60
C SER A 65 -7.75 -1.01 0.28
N PHE A 66 -9.03 -1.00 -0.14
CA PHE A 66 -9.44 -1.49 -1.45
C PHE A 66 -8.83 -0.65 -2.58
N LEU A 67 -8.90 0.67 -2.47
CA LEU A 67 -8.29 1.59 -3.43
C LEU A 67 -6.77 1.42 -3.48
N LEU A 68 -6.09 1.31 -2.31
CA LEU A 68 -4.65 1.04 -2.25
C LEU A 68 -4.27 -0.25 -3.00
N GLN A 69 -4.98 -1.35 -2.75
CA GLN A 69 -4.71 -2.62 -3.43
C GLN A 69 -5.02 -2.55 -4.93
N THR A 70 -6.03 -1.76 -5.33
CA THR A 70 -6.34 -1.52 -6.73
C THR A 70 -5.21 -0.76 -7.41
N ILE A 71 -4.74 0.35 -6.83
CA ILE A 71 -3.59 1.12 -7.34
C ILE A 71 -2.33 0.25 -7.37
N ARG A 72 -2.06 -0.52 -6.32
CA ARG A 72 -0.94 -1.47 -6.27
C ARG A 72 -0.90 -2.37 -7.51
N ASN A 73 -2.03 -2.95 -7.90
CA ASN A 73 -2.10 -3.81 -9.06
C ASN A 73 -1.85 -3.03 -10.37
N TYR A 74 -2.42 -1.84 -10.52
CA TYR A 74 -2.21 -0.99 -11.71
C TYR A 74 -0.75 -0.56 -11.87
N VAL A 75 -0.10 -0.10 -10.80
CA VAL A 75 1.28 0.38 -10.88
C VAL A 75 2.27 -0.76 -11.11
N MET A 76 2.04 -1.95 -10.52
CA MET A 76 2.83 -3.14 -10.84
C MET A 76 2.69 -3.55 -12.32
N ALA A 77 1.49 -3.44 -12.89
CA ALA A 77 1.27 -3.71 -14.32
C ALA A 77 2.06 -2.72 -15.23
N LYS A 78 2.29 -1.50 -14.76
CA LYS A 78 3.11 -0.45 -15.40
C LYS A 78 4.61 -0.56 -15.06
N ASN A 79 5.08 -1.72 -14.58
CA ASN A 79 6.48 -2.01 -14.24
C ASN A 79 7.06 -1.19 -13.07
N PHE A 80 6.23 -0.84 -12.10
CA PHE A 80 6.67 -0.25 -10.84
C PHE A 80 6.98 -1.33 -9.80
N VAL A 81 7.83 -0.97 -8.85
CA VAL A 81 7.99 -1.71 -7.59
C VAL A 81 7.09 -1.08 -6.54
N VAL A 82 6.34 -1.89 -5.82
CA VAL A 82 5.45 -1.42 -4.75
C VAL A 82 5.92 -1.94 -3.41
N LEU A 83 5.96 -1.05 -2.43
CA LEU A 83 6.22 -1.35 -1.04
C LEU A 83 4.96 -0.99 -0.24
N ASP A 84 4.50 -1.88 0.63
CA ASP A 84 3.34 -1.61 1.47
C ASP A 84 3.59 -1.94 2.94
N ALA A 85 3.04 -1.11 3.84
CA ALA A 85 3.07 -1.33 5.27
C ALA A 85 1.83 -0.75 5.95
N ASP A 86 1.33 -1.48 6.96
CA ASP A 86 0.33 -0.98 7.89
C ASP A 86 1.03 -0.49 9.15
N LEU A 87 0.75 0.76 9.54
CA LEU A 87 1.25 1.29 10.81
C LEU A 87 0.59 0.57 11.99
N SER A 88 1.33 0.49 13.07
CA SER A 88 0.89 -0.12 14.33
C SER A 88 1.60 0.56 15.51
N PRO A 89 1.29 0.23 16.75
CA PRO A 89 2.06 0.71 17.90
C PRO A 89 3.57 0.44 17.80
N GLU A 90 3.97 -0.68 17.17
CA GLU A 90 5.35 -1.11 16.96
C GLU A 90 5.95 -0.59 15.64
N ARG A 91 5.12 -0.20 14.68
CA ARG A 91 5.52 0.31 13.36
C ARG A 91 5.04 1.75 13.20
N ARG A 92 5.95 2.70 13.32
CA ARG A 92 5.70 4.14 13.19
C ARG A 92 6.63 4.73 12.14
N LEU A 93 6.44 6.00 11.78
CA LEU A 93 7.36 6.68 10.86
C LEU A 93 8.62 7.18 11.58
N GLN A 94 8.50 7.50 12.86
CA GLN A 94 9.60 7.90 13.73
C GLN A 94 9.41 7.32 15.13
N GLY A 95 10.49 6.86 15.72
CA GLY A 95 10.52 6.33 17.08
C GLY A 95 11.93 6.33 17.65
N ASN A 96 12.08 5.87 18.90
CA ASN A 96 13.37 5.77 19.59
C ASN A 96 13.69 4.31 20.01
N ARG A 97 12.85 3.36 19.62
CA ARG A 97 12.98 1.93 19.97
C ARG A 97 12.87 1.02 18.74
N GLY A 98 13.30 1.50 17.59
CA GLY A 98 13.26 0.73 16.36
C GLY A 98 11.89 0.73 15.65
N GLN A 99 10.95 1.64 16.01
CA GLN A 99 9.62 1.65 15.39
C GLN A 99 9.67 2.13 13.93
N GLY A 100 10.50 3.12 13.58
CA GLY A 100 10.70 3.55 12.20
C GLY A 100 11.40 2.48 11.38
N LEU A 101 12.43 1.86 11.96
CA LEU A 101 13.10 0.71 11.35
C LEU A 101 12.14 -0.47 11.15
N ALA A 102 11.19 -0.71 12.07
CA ALA A 102 10.19 -1.76 11.92
C ALA A 102 9.26 -1.49 10.72
N THR A 103 8.88 -0.23 10.48
CA THR A 103 8.13 0.16 9.28
C THR A 103 8.94 -0.07 8.02
N TYR A 104 10.22 0.30 8.01
CA TYR A 104 11.12 0.03 6.88
C TYR A 104 11.25 -1.47 6.59
N LYS A 105 11.45 -2.30 7.64
CA LYS A 105 11.53 -3.77 7.50
C LYS A 105 10.27 -4.33 6.85
N GLU A 106 9.10 -3.85 7.27
CA GLU A 106 7.82 -4.27 6.69
C GLU A 106 7.71 -3.85 5.21
N LEU A 107 8.04 -2.60 4.88
CA LEU A 107 8.04 -2.08 3.51
C LEU A 107 8.93 -2.92 2.59
N VAL A 108 10.16 -3.21 3.00
CA VAL A 108 11.10 -4.00 2.18
C VAL A 108 10.70 -5.47 2.13
N ARG A 109 10.14 -6.05 3.20
CA ARG A 109 9.60 -7.41 3.20
C ARG A 109 8.45 -7.56 2.20
N ASN A 110 7.57 -6.55 2.13
CA ASN A 110 6.41 -6.53 1.24
C ASN A 110 6.74 -5.99 -0.16
N MET A 111 8.02 -5.69 -0.45
CA MET A 111 8.46 -5.24 -1.77
C MET A 111 7.98 -6.20 -2.85
N SER A 112 7.23 -5.69 -3.81
CA SER A 112 6.46 -6.46 -4.78
C SER A 112 6.68 -5.95 -6.19
N THR A 113 6.60 -6.86 -7.15
CA THR A 113 6.66 -6.59 -8.59
C THR A 113 5.57 -7.35 -9.31
N LYS A 114 5.34 -7.07 -10.59
CA LYS A 114 4.40 -7.82 -11.42
C LYS A 114 4.66 -9.33 -11.41
N THR A 115 5.92 -9.75 -11.34
CA THR A 115 6.32 -11.17 -11.36
C THR A 115 6.30 -11.81 -9.98
N LYS A 116 6.34 -11.00 -8.91
CA LYS A 116 6.24 -11.45 -7.52
C LYS A 116 5.33 -10.52 -6.72
N PRO A 117 4.01 -10.64 -6.90
CA PRO A 117 3.05 -9.72 -6.27
C PRO A 117 2.81 -9.98 -4.79
N GLU A 118 3.24 -11.13 -4.24
CA GLU A 118 3.01 -11.49 -2.83
C GLU A 118 4.02 -10.85 -1.86
N GLY A 119 5.02 -10.12 -2.35
CA GLY A 119 6.09 -9.56 -1.54
C GLY A 119 7.41 -10.34 -1.66
N GLY A 120 8.46 -9.86 -0.99
CA GLY A 120 9.78 -10.50 -0.98
C GLY A 120 10.50 -10.46 -2.33
N ALA A 121 10.23 -9.45 -3.16
CA ALA A 121 10.81 -9.34 -4.50
C ALA A 121 12.27 -8.87 -4.53
N LEU A 122 12.85 -8.43 -3.40
CA LEU A 122 14.16 -7.79 -3.37
C LEU A 122 15.27 -8.63 -4.04
N SER A 123 15.39 -9.92 -3.71
CA SER A 123 16.40 -10.80 -4.33
C SER A 123 16.21 -10.93 -5.84
N LEU A 124 14.94 -11.10 -6.29
CA LEU A 124 14.63 -11.18 -7.73
C LEU A 124 14.94 -9.88 -8.46
N ILE A 125 14.75 -8.73 -7.82
CA ILE A 125 15.08 -7.41 -8.38
C ILE A 125 16.58 -7.30 -8.60
N LEU A 126 17.38 -7.68 -7.60
CA LEU A 126 18.86 -7.63 -7.68
C LEU A 126 19.39 -8.61 -8.73
N ASP A 127 18.92 -9.85 -8.73
CA ASP A 127 19.35 -10.87 -9.70
C ASP A 127 18.95 -10.46 -11.14
N ARG A 128 17.74 -9.93 -11.33
CA ARG A 128 17.28 -9.41 -12.63
C ARG A 128 18.10 -8.21 -13.09
N TRP A 129 18.43 -7.30 -12.18
CA TRP A 129 19.30 -6.16 -12.50
C TRP A 129 20.65 -6.62 -13.02
N ILE A 130 21.32 -7.56 -12.34
CA ILE A 130 22.60 -8.12 -12.78
C ILE A 130 22.45 -8.73 -14.18
N SER A 131 21.41 -9.54 -14.40
CA SER A 131 21.14 -10.18 -15.70
C SER A 131 20.90 -9.15 -16.82
N ASN A 132 20.17 -8.07 -16.52
CA ASN A 132 19.92 -6.99 -17.48
C ASN A 132 21.23 -6.27 -17.84
N VAL A 133 22.08 -5.95 -16.84
CA VAL A 133 23.38 -5.32 -17.08
C VAL A 133 24.29 -6.23 -17.91
N GLN A 134 24.34 -7.52 -17.61
CA GLN A 134 25.09 -8.49 -18.42
C GLN A 134 24.61 -8.50 -19.87
N GLN A 135 23.30 -8.56 -20.09
CA GLN A 135 22.72 -8.59 -21.42
C GLN A 135 22.97 -7.28 -22.20
N GLU A 136 22.88 -6.13 -21.54
CA GLU A 136 23.18 -4.82 -22.10
C GLU A 136 24.65 -4.76 -22.58
N VAL A 137 25.58 -5.20 -21.75
CA VAL A 137 27.02 -5.25 -22.08
C VAL A 137 27.28 -6.21 -23.25
N MET A 138 26.69 -7.41 -23.22
CA MET A 138 26.83 -8.39 -24.30
C MET A 138 26.33 -7.82 -25.64
N ASN A 139 25.17 -7.21 -25.65
CA ASN A 139 24.59 -6.63 -26.85
C ASN A 139 25.41 -5.43 -27.37
N GLY A 140 25.85 -4.55 -26.47
CA GLY A 140 26.62 -3.36 -26.83
C GLY A 140 28.03 -3.65 -27.33
N ALA A 141 28.67 -4.66 -26.80
CA ALA A 141 30.03 -5.07 -27.18
C ALA A 141 30.09 -6.28 -28.15
N GLN A 142 28.92 -6.81 -28.56
CA GLN A 142 28.77 -8.00 -29.40
C GLN A 142 29.53 -9.23 -28.86
N LEU A 143 29.48 -9.44 -27.54
CA LEU A 143 30.17 -10.52 -26.85
C LEU A 143 29.27 -11.75 -26.63
N SER A 144 29.87 -12.93 -26.55
CA SER A 144 29.19 -14.13 -26.07
C SER A 144 29.25 -14.26 -24.54
N MET A 145 28.40 -15.10 -23.97
CA MET A 145 28.42 -15.40 -22.51
C MET A 145 29.74 -15.96 -22.00
N THR A 146 30.53 -16.59 -22.87
CA THR A 146 31.80 -17.23 -22.55
C THR A 146 33.01 -16.33 -22.75
N ASP A 147 32.82 -15.08 -23.14
CA ASP A 147 33.91 -14.16 -23.41
C ASP A 147 34.59 -13.73 -22.09
N PRO A 148 35.93 -13.91 -21.96
CA PRO A 148 36.64 -13.55 -20.74
C PRO A 148 36.60 -12.06 -20.38
N SER A 149 36.32 -11.19 -21.35
CA SER A 149 36.23 -9.74 -21.14
C SER A 149 34.86 -9.30 -20.57
N LEU A 150 33.84 -10.16 -20.67
CA LEU A 150 32.48 -9.87 -20.25
C LEU A 150 32.41 -9.44 -18.78
N THR A 151 33.01 -10.20 -17.89
CA THR A 151 33.01 -9.93 -16.44
C THR A 151 33.53 -8.52 -16.14
N LYS A 152 34.67 -8.13 -16.73
CA LYS A 152 35.26 -6.80 -16.52
C LYS A 152 34.41 -5.67 -17.04
N LEU A 153 33.72 -5.87 -18.16
CA LEU A 153 32.83 -4.86 -18.72
C LEU A 153 31.54 -4.72 -17.92
N VAL A 154 31.01 -5.82 -17.41
CA VAL A 154 29.85 -5.81 -16.49
C VAL A 154 30.22 -5.12 -15.18
N GLU A 155 31.38 -5.42 -14.59
CA GLU A 155 31.89 -4.72 -13.39
C GLU A 155 32.03 -3.21 -13.61
N LYS A 156 32.56 -2.80 -14.77
CA LYS A 156 32.66 -1.39 -15.12
C LYS A 156 31.28 -0.72 -15.24
N LYS A 157 30.31 -1.39 -15.84
CA LYS A 157 28.95 -0.89 -15.96
C LYS A 157 28.27 -0.79 -14.59
N ILE A 158 28.39 -1.83 -13.75
CA ILE A 158 27.90 -1.82 -12.38
C ILE A 158 28.53 -0.70 -11.58
N SER A 159 29.87 -0.50 -11.70
CA SER A 159 30.55 0.62 -11.06
C SER A 159 30.02 1.98 -11.50
N SER A 160 29.63 2.12 -12.76
CA SER A 160 28.99 3.35 -13.28
C SER A 160 27.62 3.62 -12.63
N VAL A 161 26.77 2.60 -12.51
CA VAL A 161 25.47 2.69 -11.81
C VAL A 161 25.70 3.07 -10.34
N ILE A 162 26.64 2.38 -9.69
CA ILE A 162 27.04 2.61 -8.31
C ILE A 162 27.52 4.05 -8.10
N TYR A 163 28.33 4.59 -9.01
CA TYR A 163 28.85 5.94 -8.91
C TYR A 163 27.73 6.98 -8.92
N SER A 164 26.67 6.77 -9.69
CA SER A 164 25.51 7.66 -9.72
C SER A 164 24.75 7.72 -8.38
N LEU A 165 24.86 6.72 -7.53
CA LEU A 165 24.24 6.68 -6.21
C LEU A 165 25.11 7.30 -5.11
N ASN A 166 26.42 7.48 -5.34
CA ASN A 166 27.36 7.98 -4.31
C ASN A 166 27.08 9.40 -3.85
N GLU A 167 26.42 10.21 -4.67
CA GLU A 167 26.05 11.58 -4.32
C GLU A 167 24.85 11.63 -3.33
N MET A 168 24.14 10.53 -3.16
CA MET A 168 23.04 10.44 -2.21
C MET A 168 23.54 10.17 -0.78
N VAL A 169 22.78 10.62 0.19
CA VAL A 169 23.04 10.30 1.60
C VAL A 169 23.09 8.77 1.76
N HIS A 170 24.15 8.24 2.36
CA HIS A 170 24.42 6.79 2.47
C HIS A 170 24.64 6.04 1.14
N GLY A 171 24.75 6.75 0.02
CA GLY A 171 24.91 6.14 -1.30
C GLY A 171 26.17 5.28 -1.42
N PHE A 172 27.26 5.67 -0.79
CA PHE A 172 28.54 4.95 -0.83
C PHE A 172 28.44 3.51 -0.22
N ASP A 173 27.82 3.38 0.96
CA ASP A 173 27.67 2.07 1.60
C ASP A 173 26.66 1.19 0.85
N PHE A 174 25.56 1.78 0.38
CA PHE A 174 24.59 1.08 -0.45
C PHE A 174 25.25 0.52 -1.73
N ALA A 175 26.04 1.34 -2.38
CA ALA A 175 26.81 1.02 -3.58
C ALA A 175 27.81 -0.13 -3.34
N ARG A 176 28.53 -0.08 -2.20
CA ARG A 176 29.44 -1.13 -1.79
C ARG A 176 28.74 -2.48 -1.61
N LEU A 177 27.55 -2.45 -1.00
CA LEU A 177 26.76 -3.66 -0.81
C LEU A 177 26.21 -4.24 -2.12
N LEU A 178 25.83 -3.39 -3.08
CA LEU A 178 25.47 -3.84 -4.43
C LEU A 178 26.67 -4.52 -5.13
N THR A 179 27.87 -3.96 -4.96
CA THR A 179 29.10 -4.58 -5.50
C THR A 179 29.35 -5.94 -4.87
N LEU A 180 29.22 -6.04 -3.55
CA LEU A 180 29.41 -7.30 -2.82
C LEU A 180 28.35 -8.35 -3.24
N TYR A 181 27.10 -7.92 -3.42
CA TYR A 181 26.05 -8.80 -3.93
C TYR A 181 26.37 -9.33 -5.34
N TYR A 182 26.86 -8.46 -6.23
CA TYR A 182 27.26 -8.87 -7.58
C TYR A 182 28.41 -9.87 -7.55
N GLN A 183 29.48 -9.61 -6.78
CA GLN A 183 30.62 -10.52 -6.64
C GLN A 183 30.19 -11.89 -6.12
N ALA A 184 29.32 -11.90 -5.10
CA ALA A 184 28.74 -13.13 -4.55
C ALA A 184 27.85 -13.86 -5.59
N HIS A 185 27.12 -13.12 -6.40
CA HIS A 185 26.30 -13.70 -7.48
C HIS A 185 27.17 -14.40 -8.54
N VAL A 186 28.26 -13.76 -8.96
CA VAL A 186 29.19 -14.32 -9.98
C VAL A 186 29.93 -15.53 -9.45
N SER A 187 30.36 -15.52 -8.17
CA SER A 187 31.07 -16.62 -7.53
C SER A 187 30.18 -17.77 -7.03
N GLY A 188 28.83 -17.59 -7.06
CA GLY A 188 27.91 -18.56 -6.50
C GLY A 188 27.89 -18.60 -4.96
N ASP A 189 28.35 -17.54 -4.29
CA ASP A 189 28.36 -17.42 -2.83
C ASP A 189 26.99 -16.98 -2.30
N ASP A 190 26.10 -17.95 -2.10
CA ASP A 190 24.75 -17.71 -1.59
C ASP A 190 24.76 -17.22 -0.12
N GLU A 191 25.80 -17.53 0.65
CA GLU A 191 25.92 -17.06 2.03
C GLU A 191 26.11 -15.54 2.08
N THR A 192 27.06 -15.02 1.29
CA THR A 192 27.30 -13.58 1.18
C THR A 192 26.09 -12.85 0.58
N LYS A 193 25.43 -13.42 -0.44
CA LYS A 193 24.15 -12.88 -0.97
C LYS A 193 23.11 -12.75 0.13
N ALA A 194 22.92 -13.78 0.95
CA ALA A 194 21.94 -13.75 2.05
C ALA A 194 22.28 -12.69 3.10
N LYS A 195 23.57 -12.51 3.45
CA LYS A 195 24.03 -11.45 4.37
C LYS A 195 23.76 -10.05 3.82
N VAL A 196 24.02 -9.82 2.52
CA VAL A 196 23.70 -8.53 1.89
C VAL A 196 22.21 -8.27 1.87
N LEU A 197 21.38 -9.26 1.53
CA LEU A 197 19.92 -9.14 1.60
C LEU A 197 19.42 -8.87 3.01
N LYS A 198 20.01 -9.49 4.04
CA LYS A 198 19.73 -9.21 5.45
C LYS A 198 19.99 -7.74 5.77
N TRP A 199 21.08 -7.17 5.26
CA TRP A 199 21.38 -5.75 5.45
C TRP A 199 20.34 -4.84 4.78
N PHE A 200 20.03 -5.07 3.52
CA PHE A 200 19.01 -4.29 2.81
C PHE A 200 17.62 -4.35 3.45
N ARG A 201 17.31 -5.43 4.16
CA ARG A 201 16.06 -5.56 4.93
C ARG A 201 16.12 -4.85 6.30
N GLY A 202 17.27 -4.23 6.66
CA GLY A 202 17.44 -3.57 7.96
C GLY A 202 17.52 -4.55 9.14
N GLU A 203 17.93 -5.80 8.92
CA GLU A 203 17.91 -6.88 9.91
C GLU A 203 19.18 -6.97 10.75
N TYR A 204 20.20 -6.13 10.49
CA TYR A 204 21.37 -6.00 11.35
C TYR A 204 21.06 -5.09 12.54
N ASN A 205 21.35 -5.57 13.75
CA ASN A 205 21.07 -4.83 14.97
C ASN A 205 22.24 -3.93 15.40
N THR A 206 23.46 -4.26 15.01
CA THR A 206 24.66 -3.52 15.41
C THR A 206 25.63 -3.30 14.24
N LYS A 207 26.33 -2.16 14.28
CA LYS A 207 27.41 -1.84 13.33
C LYS A 207 28.55 -2.86 13.41
N THR A 208 28.82 -3.43 14.60
CA THR A 208 29.85 -4.44 14.81
C THR A 208 29.54 -5.73 14.04
N GLU A 209 28.29 -6.19 14.06
CA GLU A 209 27.84 -7.35 13.30
C GLU A 209 27.97 -7.11 11.79
N ALA A 210 27.47 -5.97 11.30
CA ALA A 210 27.55 -5.60 9.88
C ALA A 210 29.01 -5.47 9.40
N ARG A 211 29.90 -4.91 10.25
CA ARG A 211 31.32 -4.82 9.95
C ARG A 211 32.00 -6.19 9.86
N LYS A 212 31.67 -7.09 10.79
CA LYS A 212 32.26 -8.45 10.80
C LYS A 212 31.83 -9.25 9.59
N GLU A 213 30.55 -9.16 9.20
CA GLU A 213 29.97 -10.01 8.15
C GLU A 213 30.11 -9.44 6.74
N LEU A 214 30.06 -8.10 6.59
CA LEU A 214 30.00 -7.42 5.28
C LEU A 214 31.10 -6.35 5.10
N GLY A 215 31.89 -6.08 6.14
CA GLY A 215 32.91 -5.04 6.11
C GLY A 215 32.36 -3.61 6.10
N VAL A 216 31.03 -3.39 6.28
CA VAL A 216 30.42 -2.05 6.36
C VAL A 216 30.20 -1.62 7.80
N ASN A 217 30.42 -0.34 8.10
CA ASN A 217 30.30 0.19 9.46
C ASN A 217 29.03 1.02 9.65
N ILE A 218 27.96 0.64 8.97
CA ILE A 218 26.66 1.31 9.00
C ILE A 218 25.54 0.27 9.04
N VAL A 219 24.46 0.61 9.69
CA VAL A 219 23.20 -0.14 9.72
C VAL A 219 22.06 0.85 9.55
N ILE A 220 20.95 0.41 8.99
CA ILE A 220 19.73 1.22 8.83
C ILE A 220 19.08 1.43 10.19
N THR A 221 18.69 2.67 10.50
CA THR A 221 18.18 3.09 11.81
C THR A 221 16.81 3.78 11.70
N ASP A 222 16.20 4.11 12.87
CA ASP A 222 14.96 4.89 12.94
C ASP A 222 15.07 6.28 12.29
N ASP A 223 16.27 6.85 12.23
CA ASP A 223 16.47 8.21 11.76
C ASP A 223 16.66 8.28 10.24
N ASP A 224 17.30 7.27 9.64
CA ASP A 224 17.79 7.31 8.25
C ASP A 224 17.07 6.36 7.27
N TRP A 225 16.15 5.51 7.74
CA TRP A 225 15.45 4.54 6.88
C TRP A 225 14.80 5.18 5.64
N TYR A 226 14.33 6.41 5.75
CA TYR A 226 13.71 7.13 4.65
C TYR A 226 14.73 7.48 3.54
N GLU A 227 15.97 7.82 3.92
CA GLU A 227 17.05 8.08 2.96
C GLU A 227 17.32 6.84 2.11
N TYR A 228 17.28 5.65 2.72
CA TYR A 228 17.44 4.39 1.99
C TYR A 228 16.29 4.10 1.01
N LEU A 229 15.06 4.52 1.29
CA LEU A 229 13.98 4.43 0.30
C LEU A 229 14.26 5.30 -0.94
N LYS A 230 14.80 6.52 -0.75
CA LYS A 230 15.19 7.38 -1.89
C LYS A 230 16.29 6.72 -2.74
N ILE A 231 17.30 6.13 -2.09
CA ILE A 231 18.36 5.39 -2.81
C ILE A 231 17.76 4.18 -3.55
N PHE A 232 16.87 3.43 -2.91
CA PHE A 232 16.18 2.32 -3.59
C PHE A 232 15.42 2.79 -4.82
N ALA A 233 14.71 3.91 -4.75
CA ALA A 233 13.98 4.45 -5.90
C ALA A 233 14.93 4.79 -7.08
N ALA A 234 16.05 5.44 -6.79
CA ALA A 234 17.08 5.74 -7.78
C ALA A 234 17.71 4.46 -8.36
N PHE A 235 18.02 3.48 -7.51
CA PHE A 235 18.52 2.17 -7.95
C PHE A 235 17.51 1.42 -8.83
N LEU A 236 16.23 1.37 -8.45
CA LEU A 236 15.20 0.67 -9.20
C LEU A 236 15.03 1.24 -10.61
N LYS A 237 15.19 2.55 -10.77
CA LYS A 237 15.22 3.17 -12.10
C LYS A 237 16.38 2.63 -12.95
N GLN A 238 17.57 2.51 -12.36
CA GLN A 238 18.74 1.92 -13.02
C GLN A 238 18.56 0.42 -13.28
N ALA A 239 17.78 -0.26 -12.46
CA ALA A 239 17.42 -1.67 -12.63
C ALA A 239 16.34 -1.91 -13.70
N GLY A 240 15.85 -0.86 -14.38
CA GLY A 240 14.88 -0.94 -15.46
C GLY A 240 13.42 -0.93 -15.03
N TYR A 241 13.12 -0.54 -13.78
CA TYR A 241 11.76 -0.27 -13.33
C TYR A 241 11.35 1.17 -13.64
N ALA A 242 10.04 1.42 -13.76
CA ALA A 242 9.52 2.76 -14.02
C ALA A 242 9.67 3.70 -12.80
N GLY A 243 9.66 3.13 -11.60
CA GLY A 243 9.78 3.84 -10.33
C GLY A 243 9.32 2.97 -9.16
N MET A 244 9.11 3.63 -8.02
CA MET A 244 8.67 2.99 -6.78
C MET A 244 7.43 3.69 -6.21
N VAL A 245 6.47 2.92 -5.71
CA VAL A 245 5.31 3.45 -4.99
C VAL A 245 5.27 2.84 -3.59
N VAL A 246 5.19 3.70 -2.59
CA VAL A 246 5.14 3.34 -1.16
C VAL A 246 3.73 3.59 -0.65
N LEU A 247 3.08 2.54 -0.18
CA LEU A 247 1.72 2.56 0.36
C LEU A 247 1.78 2.37 1.87
N ILE A 248 1.25 3.33 2.63
CA ILE A 248 1.23 3.29 4.10
C ILE A 248 -0.22 3.42 4.56
N ASP A 249 -0.77 2.35 5.12
CA ASP A 249 -2.12 2.35 5.68
C ASP A 249 -2.10 2.51 7.21
N GLU A 250 -3.27 2.64 7.81
CA GLU A 250 -3.50 2.76 9.25
C GLU A 250 -2.80 3.97 9.92
N LEU A 251 -2.83 5.14 9.25
CA LEU A 251 -2.28 6.39 9.80
C LEU A 251 -2.89 6.77 11.16
N VAL A 252 -4.08 6.24 11.47
CA VAL A 252 -4.74 6.37 12.77
C VAL A 252 -3.86 5.91 13.93
N ASN A 253 -2.91 5.01 13.72
CA ASN A 253 -1.98 4.58 14.75
C ASN A 253 -0.97 5.66 15.16
N ILE A 254 -0.69 6.66 14.31
CA ILE A 254 0.04 7.87 14.71
C ILE A 254 -0.86 8.77 15.56
N TYR A 255 -2.10 8.97 15.14
CA TYR A 255 -3.08 9.75 15.91
C TYR A 255 -3.28 9.20 17.32
N LYS A 256 -3.30 7.87 17.49
CA LYS A 256 -3.45 7.19 18.79
C LYS A 256 -2.24 7.28 19.71
N ILE A 257 -1.07 7.78 19.27
CA ILE A 257 0.11 7.94 20.13
C ILE A 257 -0.23 8.91 21.28
N PRO A 258 -0.17 8.47 22.56
CA PRO A 258 -0.55 9.32 23.68
C PRO A 258 0.37 10.52 23.85
N ASN A 259 1.69 10.31 23.77
CA ASN A 259 2.69 11.35 23.94
C ASN A 259 2.71 12.32 22.76
N ALA A 260 2.42 13.60 23.01
CA ALA A 260 2.34 14.65 21.99
C ALA A 260 3.67 14.88 21.25
N ILE A 261 4.80 14.83 21.95
CA ILE A 261 6.13 15.03 21.34
C ILE A 261 6.45 13.89 20.38
N THR A 262 6.22 12.63 20.80
CA THR A 262 6.43 11.47 19.93
C THR A 262 5.52 11.53 18.70
N ARG A 263 4.27 11.96 18.86
CA ARG A 263 3.34 12.14 17.76
C ARG A 263 3.81 13.22 16.80
N GLN A 264 4.30 14.34 17.32
CA GLN A 264 4.85 15.44 16.53
C GLN A 264 6.05 14.98 15.69
N TYR A 265 6.99 14.20 16.22
CA TYR A 265 8.12 13.67 15.45
C TYR A 265 7.67 12.82 14.26
N ASN A 266 6.55 12.08 14.39
CA ASN A 266 5.98 11.36 13.25
C ASN A 266 5.40 12.32 12.20
N TYR A 267 4.77 13.43 12.61
CA TYR A 267 4.29 14.46 11.69
C TYR A 267 5.45 15.22 11.01
N GLU A 268 6.55 15.46 11.71
CA GLU A 268 7.77 16.01 11.13
C GLU A 268 8.37 15.08 10.06
N LYS A 269 8.35 13.76 10.28
CA LYS A 269 8.78 12.79 9.26
C LYS A 269 7.87 12.87 8.02
N ILE A 270 6.56 12.94 8.19
CA ILE A 270 5.61 13.15 7.07
C ILE A 270 5.92 14.46 6.35
N LEU A 271 6.16 15.57 7.07
CA LEU A 271 6.51 16.86 6.47
C LEU A 271 7.81 16.78 5.66
N THR A 272 8.82 16.08 6.17
CA THR A 272 10.08 15.85 5.46
C THR A 272 9.85 15.11 4.15
N MET A 273 9.11 13.99 4.18
CA MET A 273 8.78 13.21 2.99
C MET A 273 7.98 14.03 1.97
N TYR A 274 7.00 14.80 2.45
CA TYR A 274 6.20 15.70 1.61
C TYR A 274 7.05 16.77 0.95
N ASN A 275 7.86 17.48 1.73
CA ASN A 275 8.73 18.55 1.22
C ASN A 275 9.74 18.01 0.20
N ASP A 276 10.36 16.86 0.45
CA ASP A 276 11.31 16.23 -0.46
C ASP A 276 10.65 15.86 -1.80
N ALA A 277 9.41 15.36 -1.75
CA ALA A 277 8.64 15.08 -2.97
C ALA A 277 8.31 16.38 -3.74
N MET A 278 7.86 17.43 -3.06
CA MET A 278 7.48 18.70 -3.70
C MET A 278 8.68 19.52 -4.19
N GLN A 279 9.85 19.36 -3.57
CA GLN A 279 11.08 20.11 -3.91
C GLN A 279 12.01 19.36 -4.88
N GLY A 280 11.62 18.16 -5.35
CA GLY A 280 12.44 17.37 -6.27
C GLY A 280 13.66 16.71 -5.62
N LYS A 281 13.73 16.65 -4.29
CA LYS A 281 14.78 15.92 -3.54
C LYS A 281 14.54 14.42 -3.49
N ALA A 282 13.29 14.00 -3.62
CA ALA A 282 12.89 12.64 -3.88
C ALA A 282 12.57 12.50 -5.37
N GLN A 283 13.03 11.44 -6.00
CA GLN A 283 12.85 11.18 -7.43
C GLN A 283 12.41 9.74 -7.67
N HIS A 284 11.62 9.53 -8.72
CA HIS A 284 11.11 8.20 -9.10
C HIS A 284 10.34 7.47 -7.98
N ILE A 285 9.71 8.21 -7.06
CA ILE A 285 9.03 7.66 -5.89
C ILE A 285 7.69 8.35 -5.66
N GLY A 286 6.67 7.58 -5.33
CA GLY A 286 5.37 8.07 -4.89
C GLY A 286 5.02 7.55 -3.51
N PHE A 287 4.37 8.39 -2.70
CA PHE A 287 3.86 8.03 -1.38
C PHE A 287 2.35 8.18 -1.34
N ILE A 288 1.64 7.16 -0.86
CA ILE A 288 0.20 7.21 -0.61
C ILE A 288 -0.03 6.76 0.83
N LEU A 289 -0.52 7.68 1.66
CA LEU A 289 -0.81 7.46 3.07
C LEU A 289 -2.33 7.42 3.27
N CYS A 290 -2.84 6.43 4.00
CA CYS A 290 -4.26 6.29 4.27
C CYS A 290 -4.63 6.53 5.73
N GLY A 291 -5.71 7.30 5.93
CA GLY A 291 -6.20 7.63 7.26
C GLY A 291 -7.69 7.91 7.32
N THR A 292 -8.20 8.13 8.53
CA THR A 292 -9.57 8.56 8.78
C THR A 292 -9.66 10.09 8.79
N PRO A 293 -10.86 10.69 8.58
CA PRO A 293 -11.03 12.14 8.75
C PRO A 293 -10.53 12.64 10.11
N GLN A 294 -10.83 11.90 11.17
CA GLN A 294 -10.40 12.26 12.52
C GLN A 294 -8.87 12.33 12.64
N CYS A 295 -8.12 11.34 12.10
CA CYS A 295 -6.66 11.38 12.19
C CYS A 295 -6.03 12.50 11.36
N MET A 296 -6.73 13.07 10.40
CA MET A 296 -6.29 14.23 9.63
C MET A 296 -6.70 15.55 10.28
N GLU A 297 -7.99 15.71 10.58
CA GLU A 297 -8.64 16.99 10.82
C GLU A 297 -8.70 17.41 12.29
N ASP A 298 -8.54 16.46 13.24
CA ASP A 298 -8.56 16.79 14.68
C ASP A 298 -7.50 17.84 15.00
N PRO A 299 -7.91 19.05 15.49
CA PRO A 299 -6.98 20.16 15.73
C PRO A 299 -6.03 19.94 16.90
N ARG A 300 -6.29 18.93 17.76
CA ARG A 300 -5.47 18.62 18.94
C ARG A 300 -4.47 17.50 18.68
N ARG A 301 -4.86 16.50 17.89
CA ARG A 301 -4.08 15.26 17.75
C ARG A 301 -3.87 14.82 16.30
N GLY A 302 -4.70 15.29 15.37
CA GLY A 302 -4.63 14.95 13.95
C GLY A 302 -3.40 15.54 13.25
N VAL A 303 -3.23 15.21 11.99
CA VAL A 303 -2.16 15.76 11.14
C VAL A 303 -2.23 17.29 11.11
N TYR A 304 -3.43 17.87 11.13
CA TYR A 304 -3.65 19.33 11.15
C TYR A 304 -3.34 19.99 12.50
N SER A 305 -3.07 19.22 13.57
CA SER A 305 -2.52 19.77 14.81
C SER A 305 -1.09 20.29 14.63
N TYR A 306 -0.38 19.80 13.60
CA TYR A 306 0.95 20.26 13.20
C TYR A 306 0.84 21.33 12.12
N GLU A 307 1.05 22.58 12.52
CA GLU A 307 0.78 23.78 11.70
C GLU A 307 1.46 23.75 10.32
N ALA A 308 2.69 23.24 10.26
CA ALA A 308 3.42 23.15 9.01
C ALA A 308 2.79 22.16 8.00
N LEU A 309 2.13 21.09 8.46
CA LEU A 309 1.36 20.22 7.60
C LEU A 309 -0.01 20.80 7.30
N ARG A 310 -0.67 21.39 8.29
CA ARG A 310 -1.97 22.04 8.10
C ARG A 310 -1.92 23.07 6.97
N SER A 311 -0.94 23.95 6.98
CA SER A 311 -0.78 25.00 5.96
C SER A 311 -0.58 24.46 4.53
N ARG A 312 -0.09 23.22 4.37
CA ARG A 312 0.17 22.58 3.07
C ARG A 312 -0.94 21.65 2.60
N LEU A 313 -1.68 21.08 3.53
CA LEU A 313 -2.64 20.02 3.27
C LEU A 313 -4.09 20.45 3.48
N ALA A 314 -4.33 21.62 4.13
CA ALA A 314 -5.68 22.11 4.33
C ALA A 314 -6.38 22.35 2.99
N GLU A 315 -7.66 22.10 2.98
CA GLU A 315 -8.50 22.24 1.81
C GLU A 315 -8.53 23.68 1.31
N GLY A 316 -8.60 23.83 -0.02
CA GLY A 316 -8.85 25.13 -0.66
C GLY A 316 -10.25 25.67 -0.36
N HIS A 317 -10.44 26.97 -0.56
CA HIS A 317 -11.70 27.66 -0.26
C HIS A 317 -12.93 27.10 -1.00
N PHE A 318 -12.74 26.36 -2.10
CA PHE A 318 -13.81 25.82 -2.94
C PHE A 318 -14.06 24.31 -2.75
N SER A 319 -13.37 23.67 -1.80
CA SER A 319 -13.45 22.20 -1.59
C SER A 319 -14.83 21.71 -1.12
N GLY A 320 -15.67 22.60 -0.58
CA GLY A 320 -17.04 22.28 -0.20
C GLY A 320 -18.02 22.17 -1.38
N GLU A 321 -17.71 22.79 -2.51
CA GLU A 321 -18.56 22.84 -3.70
C GLU A 321 -18.07 21.93 -4.83
N TYR A 322 -16.74 21.75 -4.92
CA TYR A 322 -16.10 21.03 -6.02
C TYR A 322 -15.11 19.99 -5.53
N LYS A 323 -15.10 18.85 -6.20
CA LYS A 323 -14.15 17.76 -5.93
C LYS A 323 -12.78 18.13 -6.51
N ASP A 324 -11.76 18.33 -5.66
CA ASP A 324 -10.38 18.59 -6.07
C ASP A 324 -9.52 17.33 -5.91
N LEU A 325 -9.30 16.61 -7.01
CA LEU A 325 -8.44 15.43 -7.07
C LEU A 325 -6.97 15.75 -7.40
N LEU A 326 -6.62 17.03 -7.58
CA LEU A 326 -5.25 17.48 -7.71
C LEU A 326 -4.64 17.85 -6.35
N SER A 327 -5.48 18.11 -5.35
CA SER A 327 -5.07 18.33 -3.96
C SER A 327 -4.26 17.15 -3.41
N PRO A 328 -3.26 17.40 -2.54
CA PRO A 328 -2.55 16.33 -1.84
C PRO A 328 -3.46 15.38 -1.05
N VAL A 329 -4.64 15.83 -0.64
CA VAL A 329 -5.61 15.06 0.14
C VAL A 329 -6.80 14.69 -0.73
N ILE A 330 -6.99 13.39 -0.95
CA ILE A 330 -8.14 12.82 -1.65
C ILE A 330 -9.12 12.28 -0.61
N LYS A 331 -10.30 12.90 -0.50
CA LYS A 331 -11.38 12.42 0.37
C LYS A 331 -12.24 11.39 -0.37
N LEU A 332 -12.34 10.18 0.20
CA LEU A 332 -13.24 9.15 -0.30
C LEU A 332 -14.64 9.39 0.22
N LEU A 333 -15.53 9.79 -0.69
CA LEU A 333 -16.95 9.89 -0.40
C LEU A 333 -17.56 8.48 -0.30
N PRO A 334 -18.67 8.31 0.44
CA PRO A 334 -19.47 7.09 0.38
C PRO A 334 -19.85 6.74 -1.06
N LEU A 335 -20.02 5.45 -1.35
CA LEU A 335 -20.60 5.04 -2.63
C LEU A 335 -22.06 5.51 -2.70
N THR A 336 -22.51 5.90 -3.90
CA THR A 336 -23.93 6.23 -4.12
C THR A 336 -24.79 4.95 -4.08
N ASN A 337 -26.11 5.10 -3.98
CA ASN A 337 -27.03 3.96 -4.00
C ASN A 337 -26.91 3.17 -5.32
N GLU A 338 -26.74 3.87 -6.44
CA GLU A 338 -26.55 3.26 -7.76
C GLU A 338 -25.21 2.50 -7.83
N GLU A 339 -24.15 3.08 -7.29
CA GLU A 339 -22.84 2.41 -7.22
C GLU A 339 -22.88 1.18 -6.32
N MET A 340 -23.61 1.25 -5.20
CA MET A 340 -23.82 0.13 -4.31
C MET A 340 -24.62 -0.98 -5.00
N LEU A 341 -25.69 -0.63 -5.73
CA LEU A 341 -26.48 -1.58 -6.51
C LEU A 341 -25.59 -2.32 -7.54
N ILE A 342 -24.79 -1.59 -8.29
CA ILE A 342 -23.85 -2.19 -9.27
C ILE A 342 -22.85 -3.13 -8.57
N LEU A 343 -22.40 -2.78 -7.36
CA LEU A 343 -21.48 -3.61 -6.59
C LEU A 343 -22.10 -4.95 -6.19
N ILE A 344 -23.31 -4.93 -5.63
CA ILE A 344 -24.01 -6.15 -5.21
C ILE A 344 -24.46 -7.00 -6.41
N GLU A 345 -24.82 -6.38 -7.54
CA GLU A 345 -25.10 -7.10 -8.80
C GLU A 345 -23.87 -7.89 -9.27
N LYS A 346 -22.70 -7.26 -9.29
CA LYS A 346 -21.43 -7.93 -9.61
C LYS A 346 -21.14 -9.08 -8.64
N LEU A 347 -21.40 -8.92 -7.36
CA LEU A 347 -21.21 -9.98 -6.36
C LEU A 347 -22.16 -11.16 -6.59
N ALA A 348 -23.43 -10.90 -6.91
CA ALA A 348 -24.40 -11.93 -7.24
C ALA A 348 -23.98 -12.75 -8.47
N ASP A 349 -23.52 -12.07 -9.52
CA ASP A 349 -23.02 -12.73 -10.73
C ASP A 349 -21.77 -13.57 -10.47
N ILE A 350 -20.82 -13.04 -9.68
CA ILE A 350 -19.60 -13.77 -9.30
C ILE A 350 -19.93 -15.00 -8.48
N HIS A 351 -20.85 -14.87 -7.52
CA HIS A 351 -21.28 -15.96 -6.66
C HIS A 351 -22.02 -17.06 -7.46
N ALA A 352 -22.96 -16.66 -8.32
CA ALA A 352 -23.67 -17.60 -9.19
C ALA A 352 -22.72 -18.33 -10.15
N GLY A 353 -21.74 -17.62 -10.73
CA GLY A 353 -20.72 -18.22 -11.58
C GLY A 353 -19.75 -19.14 -10.85
N LEU A 354 -19.43 -18.85 -9.59
CA LEU A 354 -18.57 -19.67 -8.74
C LEU A 354 -19.18 -21.01 -8.40
N TYR A 355 -20.47 -21.00 -8.01
CA TYR A 355 -21.21 -22.19 -7.58
C TYR A 355 -22.07 -22.81 -8.70
N GLU A 356 -21.93 -22.31 -9.94
CA GLU A 356 -22.54 -22.86 -11.16
C GLU A 356 -24.08 -22.99 -11.08
N TYR A 357 -24.74 -21.99 -10.51
CA TYR A 357 -26.22 -21.93 -10.49
C TYR A 357 -26.72 -20.73 -11.28
N LYS A 358 -27.98 -20.78 -11.72
CA LYS A 358 -28.62 -19.63 -12.35
C LYS A 358 -28.93 -18.58 -11.28
N GLN A 359 -28.40 -17.37 -11.45
CA GLN A 359 -28.66 -16.27 -10.56
C GLN A 359 -30.18 -16.05 -10.40
N ILE A 360 -30.67 -16.09 -9.17
CA ILE A 360 -32.10 -16.06 -8.80
C ILE A 360 -32.49 -14.77 -8.08
N VAL A 361 -31.53 -14.00 -7.57
CA VAL A 361 -31.79 -12.69 -6.93
C VAL A 361 -32.11 -11.68 -8.01
N THR A 362 -33.29 -11.11 -7.97
CA THR A 362 -33.73 -10.12 -8.96
C THR A 362 -33.18 -8.72 -8.61
N GLN A 363 -33.20 -7.81 -9.59
CA GLN A 363 -32.82 -6.43 -9.35
C GLN A 363 -33.68 -5.77 -8.25
N GLN A 364 -34.99 -6.11 -8.18
CA GLN A 364 -35.87 -5.63 -7.14
C GLN A 364 -35.48 -6.15 -5.76
N ASP A 365 -35.06 -7.42 -5.65
CA ASP A 365 -34.56 -7.97 -4.39
C ASP A 365 -33.28 -7.25 -3.90
N MET A 366 -32.42 -6.84 -4.83
CA MET A 366 -31.20 -6.07 -4.52
C MET A 366 -31.52 -4.66 -4.03
N VAL A 367 -32.51 -4.00 -4.67
CA VAL A 367 -33.01 -2.70 -4.21
C VAL A 367 -33.63 -2.82 -2.82
N ASP A 368 -34.52 -3.80 -2.62
CA ASP A 368 -35.14 -4.06 -1.33
C ASP A 368 -34.09 -4.32 -0.23
N PHE A 369 -33.02 -5.06 -0.55
CA PHE A 369 -31.88 -5.29 0.37
C PHE A 369 -31.21 -3.98 0.76
N ILE A 370 -30.86 -3.12 -0.21
CA ILE A 370 -30.23 -1.83 0.04
C ILE A 370 -31.13 -0.93 0.87
N GLU A 371 -32.43 -0.85 0.54
CA GLU A 371 -33.40 -0.04 1.29
C GLU A 371 -33.52 -0.49 2.74
N ILE A 372 -33.55 -1.80 3.01
CA ILE A 372 -33.58 -2.35 4.35
C ILE A 372 -32.29 -2.01 5.11
N GLU A 373 -31.13 -2.20 4.50
CA GLU A 373 -29.85 -1.82 5.08
C GLU A 373 -29.81 -0.35 5.49
N PHE A 374 -30.22 0.55 4.60
CA PHE A 374 -30.25 1.99 4.87
C PHE A 374 -31.33 2.40 5.88
N SER A 375 -32.46 1.71 5.96
CA SER A 375 -33.53 2.05 6.89
C SER A 375 -33.25 1.70 8.34
N ARG A 376 -32.40 0.69 8.59
CA ARG A 376 -32.08 0.17 9.93
C ARG A 376 -31.03 0.97 10.67
N ILE A 377 -30.16 1.62 9.94
CA ILE A 377 -29.12 2.49 10.48
C ILE A 377 -29.72 3.88 10.48
N GLY A 378 -30.04 4.41 11.64
CA GLY A 378 -30.64 5.75 11.76
C GLY A 378 -29.88 6.80 10.93
N ALA A 379 -30.51 7.89 10.58
CA ALA A 379 -30.06 8.87 9.59
C ALA A 379 -28.64 9.40 9.76
N ASP A 380 -27.99 9.16 10.91
CA ASP A 380 -26.65 9.65 11.25
C ASP A 380 -25.51 8.60 11.07
N THR A 381 -25.83 7.34 10.79
CA THR A 381 -24.83 6.28 10.61
C THR A 381 -24.73 5.92 9.14
N HIS A 382 -23.62 6.28 8.51
CA HIS A 382 -23.34 5.90 7.13
C HIS A 382 -22.94 4.43 7.05
N ILE A 383 -23.72 3.62 6.33
CA ILE A 383 -23.37 2.24 5.96
C ILE A 383 -22.07 2.23 5.17
N THR A 384 -21.20 1.27 5.51
CA THR A 384 -19.97 1.10 4.78
C THR A 384 -20.09 0.02 3.71
N PRO A 385 -19.39 0.13 2.56
CA PRO A 385 -19.37 -0.94 1.56
C PRO A 385 -18.96 -2.29 2.12
N ARG A 386 -18.10 -2.32 3.15
CA ARG A 386 -17.65 -3.55 3.82
C ARG A 386 -18.81 -4.32 4.46
N GLU A 387 -19.70 -3.62 5.15
CA GLU A 387 -20.85 -4.22 5.83
C GLU A 387 -21.86 -4.75 4.80
N VAL A 388 -22.24 -3.91 3.83
CA VAL A 388 -23.16 -4.29 2.76
C VAL A 388 -22.65 -5.53 1.99
N ILE A 389 -21.37 -5.58 1.65
CA ILE A 389 -20.75 -6.72 0.96
C ILE A 389 -20.87 -8.01 1.78
N ARG A 390 -20.54 -7.94 3.07
CA ARG A 390 -20.58 -9.11 3.95
C ARG A 390 -21.99 -9.67 4.08
N ASP A 391 -22.94 -8.80 4.40
CA ASP A 391 -24.31 -9.17 4.65
C ASP A 391 -24.99 -9.65 3.34
N PHE A 392 -24.66 -9.05 2.21
CA PHE A 392 -25.17 -9.53 0.93
C PHE A 392 -24.59 -10.88 0.49
N ILE A 393 -23.30 -11.14 0.72
CA ILE A 393 -22.71 -12.47 0.45
C ILE A 393 -23.35 -13.53 1.34
N GLU A 394 -23.67 -13.21 2.61
CA GLU A 394 -24.39 -14.14 3.50
C GLU A 394 -25.79 -14.45 2.98
N VAL A 395 -26.52 -13.46 2.50
CA VAL A 395 -27.82 -13.65 1.82
C VAL A 395 -27.68 -14.59 0.62
N LEU A 396 -26.67 -14.36 -0.23
CA LEU A 396 -26.42 -15.22 -1.40
C LEU A 396 -26.11 -16.68 -0.99
N ASP A 397 -25.28 -16.88 0.04
CA ASP A 397 -24.93 -18.20 0.56
C ASP A 397 -26.16 -18.95 1.07
N ILE A 398 -27.05 -18.26 1.83
CA ILE A 398 -28.27 -18.86 2.38
C ILE A 398 -29.24 -19.24 1.27
N ILE A 399 -29.46 -18.36 0.30
CA ILE A 399 -30.36 -18.62 -0.84
C ILE A 399 -29.84 -19.80 -1.69
N TYR A 400 -28.55 -19.85 -1.93
CA TYR A 400 -27.92 -20.95 -2.67
C TYR A 400 -28.12 -22.30 -1.97
N GLN A 401 -28.01 -22.34 -0.64
CA GLN A 401 -28.14 -23.55 0.16
C GLN A 401 -29.59 -23.93 0.44
N ASN A 402 -30.54 -23.02 0.28
CA ASN A 402 -31.97 -23.23 0.56
C ASN A 402 -32.84 -22.87 -0.66
N PRO A 403 -32.88 -23.71 -1.70
CA PRO A 403 -33.65 -23.45 -2.89
C PRO A 403 -35.15 -23.25 -2.58
N GLY A 404 -35.69 -22.11 -3.09
CA GLY A 404 -37.08 -21.68 -2.86
C GLY A 404 -37.28 -20.66 -1.76
N MET A 405 -36.25 -20.30 -1.01
CA MET A 405 -36.28 -19.15 -0.08
C MET A 405 -36.28 -17.83 -0.85
N LYS A 406 -37.16 -16.88 -0.45
CA LYS A 406 -37.21 -15.54 -1.03
C LYS A 406 -36.39 -14.58 -0.21
N VAL A 407 -35.67 -13.67 -0.88
CA VAL A 407 -34.86 -12.62 -0.25
C VAL A 407 -35.65 -11.85 0.80
N ARG A 408 -36.86 -11.39 0.47
CA ARG A 408 -37.74 -10.65 1.41
C ARG A 408 -38.10 -11.45 2.67
N THR A 409 -38.27 -12.76 2.56
CA THR A 409 -38.59 -13.61 3.72
C THR A 409 -37.38 -13.72 4.64
N LEU A 410 -36.17 -13.80 4.06
CA LEU A 410 -34.93 -13.83 4.81
C LEU A 410 -34.65 -12.50 5.54
N LEU A 411 -34.76 -11.39 4.83
CA LEU A 411 -34.50 -10.06 5.37
C LEU A 411 -35.53 -9.60 6.42
N GLY A 412 -36.77 -10.11 6.35
CA GLY A 412 -37.85 -9.85 7.32
C GLY A 412 -37.84 -10.77 8.55
N SER A 413 -36.96 -11.76 8.61
CA SER A 413 -36.91 -12.71 9.72
C SER A 413 -36.13 -12.14 10.92
N ASP A 414 -36.67 -12.34 12.15
CA ASP A 414 -35.99 -11.96 13.41
C ASP A 414 -34.64 -12.70 13.63
N SER A 415 -34.37 -13.74 12.83
CA SER A 415 -33.14 -14.54 12.88
C SER A 415 -31.98 -13.95 12.08
N PHE A 416 -32.22 -12.97 11.21
CA PHE A 416 -31.16 -12.31 10.46
C PHE A 416 -30.52 -11.22 11.33
N THR A 417 -29.35 -11.51 11.89
CA THR A 417 -28.55 -10.57 12.67
C THR A 417 -27.51 -9.92 11.78
N TYR A 418 -27.68 -8.62 11.57
CA TYR A 418 -26.74 -7.82 10.81
C TYR A 418 -25.40 -7.66 11.54
N ALA A 419 -24.32 -7.45 10.79
CA ALA A 419 -23.03 -7.14 11.36
C ALA A 419 -23.14 -5.91 12.27
N GLN A 420 -23.02 -6.10 13.59
CA GLN A 420 -23.03 -4.99 14.54
C GLN A 420 -21.83 -4.08 14.28
N ASN A 421 -22.10 -2.79 14.13
CA ASN A 421 -21.08 -1.78 13.94
C ASN A 421 -20.05 -1.81 15.06
N ALA A 422 -18.77 -1.85 14.71
CA ALA A 422 -17.65 -1.58 15.61
C ALA A 422 -17.61 -0.11 16.09
N VAL A 423 -18.66 0.68 15.84
CA VAL A 423 -18.77 2.11 16.20
C VAL A 423 -18.78 2.33 17.71
N ASN A 424 -19.16 1.33 18.52
CA ASN A 424 -19.11 1.46 19.98
C ASN A 424 -17.69 1.41 20.59
N ALA A 425 -16.65 1.17 19.80
CA ALA A 425 -15.27 1.21 20.29
C ALA A 425 -14.64 2.61 20.26
N GLU A 426 -15.26 3.58 19.58
CA GLU A 426 -14.75 4.96 19.53
C GLU A 426 -15.36 5.90 20.59
N ALA A 427 -16.50 5.53 21.22
CA ALA A 427 -17.19 6.35 22.21
C ALA A 427 -16.72 6.16 23.67
N THR A 428 -15.80 5.27 23.93
CA THR A 428 -15.32 4.97 25.31
C THR A 428 -13.87 5.37 25.56
N ASP A 429 -13.29 6.26 24.77
CA ASP A 429 -11.90 6.72 24.96
C ASP A 429 -11.74 7.74 26.11
N ASP A 430 -12.81 8.08 26.84
CA ASP A 430 -12.71 8.90 28.06
C ASP A 430 -12.30 8.10 29.33
N GLN A 431 -12.19 6.77 29.23
CA GLN A 431 -11.78 5.93 30.37
C GLN A 431 -10.25 5.73 30.52
N PHE A 432 -9.44 6.25 29.61
CA PHE A 432 -7.97 6.21 29.73
C PHE A 432 -7.34 7.52 30.25
N ALA A 433 -8.15 8.44 30.76
CA ALA A 433 -7.66 9.73 31.29
C ALA A 433 -7.17 9.68 32.76
N GLU A 434 -7.26 8.54 33.43
CA GLU A 434 -6.80 8.39 34.83
C GLU A 434 -5.78 7.26 34.96
N PHE A 435 -4.52 7.53 34.62
CA PHE A 435 -3.34 6.93 35.25
C PHE A 435 -2.14 7.85 34.98
N ASP A 436 -2.09 8.96 35.73
CA ASP A 436 -0.85 9.64 36.09
C ASP A 436 -0.26 8.95 37.36
N LEU A 437 0.86 8.28 37.18
CA LEU A 437 1.90 8.10 38.21
C LEU A 437 3.25 7.90 37.50
#